data_ffaec421639dffa6c0ac09428306ac3a
#
_entry.id   ffaec421639dffa6c0ac09428306ac3a
#
_cell.length_a   1.000
_cell.length_b   1.000
_cell.length_c   1.000
_cell.angle_alpha   90.00
_cell.angle_beta   90.00
_cell.angle_gamma   90.00
#
_symmetry.space_group_name_H-M   'P 1'
#
loop_
_entity.id
_entity.type
_entity.pdbx_description
1 polymer ?
#
loop_
_entity_poly.entity_id
_entity_poly.type
_entity_poly.pdbx_seq_one_letter_code
_entity_poly.pdbx_strand_id
1 'polypeptide(L)'
;MKSLCVFFLLPLLLLPLPSSATSNKKSADPLVHVDGGTIRGINRAGLLIFKGIPYAQPPVGQLRWRPPQPVRTWTGVRSAAAFGHDCMQLPTPGDAAPLRTLPSEDCLYVNVWAPQESGGKSLPVMVWIYGGGFVDGGSSPAVYSGAAFARHGVVFVSFNYRLGRFGFFAFPALDRENPMEGNYAFMDQIAALRWVRENIAAFGGDPRQVTILGESAGGMSVSVLLTSPLARGLFQRAIIESGGGRNNLLRPALLDRPGPRGERSAEQDGIAFARSMGVQGTDAAALAALRRLPAARIVHGLNMHSMFQQHDIYSGPMVDGKLMARPAEEIYRQGKQAPVPLVVGANSADIGFTSAHSLDQLFAPFGEQANAARAGFHAGPKANFDQIAQQVGQVEDMLEPARFVARRMAAIGQPAYQYRFSYIAAAMRKKLKGAPHSSEIPYVFDTIRESMWSDFGKGITAQDLQVARQVNAYWINFVKTGDPNGSGLPHWPKIAADGDQLMNFTLHGPAAETDPWKEQLDLVEKVQP
;
A
#
# COMPACT_ATOMS: atom_id res chain seq x y z
N MET A 1 -10.40 40.20 -91.23
CA MET A 1 -11.03 38.93 -90.94
C MET A 1 -10.76 38.65 -89.49
N LYS A 2 -11.79 38.87 -88.57
CA LYS A 2 -11.66 38.73 -87.13
C LYS A 2 -12.41 37.47 -86.75
N SER A 3 -11.70 36.47 -86.16
CA SER A 3 -12.28 35.21 -85.68
C SER A 3 -12.72 35.38 -84.23
N LEU A 4 -13.96 35.11 -83.95
CA LEU A 4 -14.60 35.24 -82.64
C LEU A 4 -14.61 33.83 -81.97
N CYS A 5 -13.84 33.65 -80.89
CA CYS A 5 -13.87 32.47 -80.07
C CYS A 5 -14.97 32.64 -78.97
N VAL A 6 -15.99 31.80 -78.99
CA VAL A 6 -17.03 31.73 -77.98
C VAL A 6 -16.60 30.72 -76.91
N PHE A 7 -16.39 31.14 -75.62
CA PHE A 7 -16.18 30.27 -74.48
C PHE A 7 -17.53 29.86 -73.89
N PHE A 8 -17.83 28.58 -73.88
CA PHE A 8 -18.92 27.99 -73.10
C PHE A 8 -18.49 27.77 -71.63
N LEU A 9 -19.08 28.48 -70.69
CA LEU A 9 -18.99 28.21 -69.26
C LEU A 9 -20.02 27.13 -68.87
N LEU A 10 -19.57 25.95 -68.45
CA LEU A 10 -20.36 24.93 -67.81
C LEU A 10 -20.50 25.26 -66.31
N PRO A 11 -21.68 25.28 -65.71
CA PRO A 11 -21.82 25.44 -64.28
C PRO A 11 -21.47 24.13 -63.55
N LEU A 12 -20.47 24.18 -62.67
CA LEU A 12 -20.09 23.11 -61.76
C LEU A 12 -21.13 23.00 -60.64
N LEU A 13 -21.96 21.97 -60.67
CA LEU A 13 -22.86 21.63 -59.58
C LEU A 13 -22.03 21.05 -58.42
N LEU A 14 -21.84 21.84 -57.38
CA LEU A 14 -21.34 21.37 -56.07
C LEU A 14 -22.46 20.59 -55.35
N LEU A 15 -22.36 19.27 -55.35
CA LEU A 15 -23.16 18.40 -54.49
C LEU A 15 -22.62 18.50 -53.03
N PRO A 16 -23.46 18.73 -52.03
CA PRO A 16 -23.02 18.72 -50.63
C PRO A 16 -22.63 17.30 -50.24
N LEU A 17 -21.40 17.10 -49.75
CA LEU A 17 -20.95 15.88 -49.12
C LEU A 17 -21.75 15.66 -47.82
N PRO A 18 -22.24 14.44 -47.54
CA PRO A 18 -22.93 14.17 -46.29
C PRO A 18 -21.94 14.34 -45.12
N SER A 19 -22.19 15.33 -44.28
CA SER A 19 -21.53 15.49 -43.01
C SER A 19 -21.84 14.30 -42.14
N SER A 20 -20.89 13.38 -41.98
CA SER A 20 -20.96 12.28 -41.00
C SER A 20 -20.85 12.91 -39.62
N ALA A 21 -21.98 13.35 -39.08
CA ALA A 21 -22.09 13.65 -37.66
C ALA A 21 -21.85 12.33 -36.90
N THR A 22 -20.63 12.11 -36.45
CA THR A 22 -20.31 11.08 -35.45
C THR A 22 -21.08 11.44 -34.20
N SER A 23 -22.25 10.80 -34.07
CA SER A 23 -23.04 10.82 -32.85
C SER A 23 -22.17 10.24 -31.72
N ASN A 24 -21.63 11.12 -30.91
CA ASN A 24 -20.98 10.76 -29.66
C ASN A 24 -22.06 10.26 -28.69
N LYS A 25 -22.57 9.05 -28.90
CA LYS A 25 -23.45 8.36 -27.96
C LYS A 25 -22.65 8.25 -26.67
N LYS A 26 -22.92 9.11 -25.66
CA LYS A 26 -22.49 8.85 -24.30
C LYS A 26 -22.91 7.42 -23.97
N SER A 27 -21.91 6.54 -23.83
CA SER A 27 -22.16 5.18 -23.35
C SER A 27 -22.88 5.29 -22.01
N ALA A 28 -23.94 4.52 -21.83
CA ALA A 28 -24.70 4.50 -20.59
C ALA A 28 -23.77 4.12 -19.41
N ASP A 29 -24.02 4.71 -18.24
CA ASP A 29 -23.30 4.36 -17.04
C ASP A 29 -23.46 2.86 -16.72
N PRO A 30 -22.35 2.17 -16.37
CA PRO A 30 -22.35 0.72 -16.20
C PRO A 30 -23.12 0.29 -14.95
N LEU A 31 -23.91 -0.76 -15.10
CA LEU A 31 -24.59 -1.45 -14.00
C LEU A 31 -23.88 -2.78 -13.73
N VAL A 32 -23.58 -3.06 -12.48
CA VAL A 32 -22.97 -4.31 -12.03
C VAL A 32 -23.74 -4.84 -10.81
N HIS A 33 -23.91 -6.16 -10.73
CA HIS A 33 -24.48 -6.82 -9.58
C HIS A 33 -23.34 -7.40 -8.72
N VAL A 34 -23.37 -7.10 -7.42
CA VAL A 34 -22.46 -7.60 -6.39
C VAL A 34 -23.29 -8.21 -5.26
N ASP A 35 -22.66 -8.90 -4.31
CA ASP A 35 -23.35 -9.60 -3.22
C ASP A 35 -24.37 -8.76 -2.46
N GLY A 36 -24.12 -7.48 -2.29
CA GLY A 36 -25.05 -6.55 -1.64
C GLY A 36 -26.25 -6.13 -2.51
N GLY A 37 -26.14 -6.17 -3.84
CA GLY A 37 -27.16 -5.71 -4.79
C GLY A 37 -26.58 -5.04 -6.03
N THR A 38 -27.41 -4.30 -6.77
CA THR A 38 -26.99 -3.64 -8.02
C THR A 38 -26.38 -2.27 -7.73
N ILE A 39 -25.27 -1.98 -8.40
CA ILE A 39 -24.56 -0.69 -8.34
C ILE A 39 -24.45 -0.05 -9.72
N ARG A 40 -24.40 1.28 -9.76
CA ARG A 40 -24.15 2.08 -10.95
C ARG A 40 -22.85 2.84 -10.80
N GLY A 41 -21.86 2.50 -11.65
CA GLY A 41 -20.60 3.23 -11.78
C GLY A 41 -20.69 4.40 -12.75
N ILE A 42 -19.54 4.84 -13.21
CA ILE A 42 -19.38 5.85 -14.26
C ILE A 42 -18.52 5.30 -15.40
N ASN A 43 -18.81 5.72 -16.64
CA ASN A 43 -17.95 5.48 -17.79
C ASN A 43 -17.18 6.77 -18.10
N ARG A 44 -15.85 6.72 -18.02
CA ARG A 44 -15.01 7.88 -18.31
C ARG A 44 -13.76 7.47 -19.07
N ALA A 45 -13.58 8.03 -20.27
CA ALA A 45 -12.39 7.83 -21.11
C ALA A 45 -12.07 6.33 -21.36
N GLY A 46 -13.09 5.51 -21.65
CA GLY A 46 -12.94 4.08 -21.93
C GLY A 46 -12.70 3.22 -20.68
N LEU A 47 -12.92 3.77 -19.49
CA LEU A 47 -12.82 3.07 -18.22
C LEU A 47 -14.17 3.00 -17.52
N LEU A 48 -14.47 1.85 -16.96
CA LEU A 48 -15.56 1.63 -16.02
C LEU A 48 -15.02 1.86 -14.61
N ILE A 49 -15.61 2.81 -13.88
CA ILE A 49 -15.12 3.22 -12.56
C ILE A 49 -16.27 3.11 -11.57
N PHE A 50 -16.03 2.37 -10.50
CA PHE A 50 -16.96 2.19 -9.40
C PHE A 50 -16.27 2.57 -8.10
N LYS A 51 -16.88 3.39 -7.27
CA LYS A 51 -16.32 3.89 -6.02
C LYS A 51 -17.34 3.82 -4.90
N GLY A 52 -16.86 3.62 -3.66
CA GLY A 52 -17.72 3.59 -2.49
C GLY A 52 -18.66 2.37 -2.44
N ILE A 53 -18.20 1.21 -2.93
CA ILE A 53 -18.95 -0.04 -2.83
C ILE A 53 -18.72 -0.60 -1.43
N PRO A 54 -19.74 -0.81 -0.59
CA PRO A 54 -19.54 -1.43 0.72
C PRO A 54 -19.15 -2.90 0.56
N TYR A 55 -18.10 -3.33 1.26
CA TYR A 55 -17.69 -4.74 1.34
C TYR A 55 -17.99 -5.37 2.70
N ALA A 56 -18.35 -4.55 3.68
CA ALA A 56 -18.80 -4.96 5.01
C ALA A 56 -19.81 -3.96 5.57
N GLN A 57 -20.52 -4.33 6.64
CA GLN A 57 -21.36 -3.40 7.37
C GLN A 57 -20.50 -2.31 8.03
N PRO A 58 -21.03 -1.07 8.19
CA PRO A 58 -20.36 -0.02 8.96
C PRO A 58 -19.99 -0.50 10.37
N PRO A 59 -18.70 -0.42 10.76
CA PRO A 59 -18.24 -0.91 12.07
C PRO A 59 -18.49 0.12 13.17
N VAL A 60 -19.75 0.55 13.33
CA VAL A 60 -20.18 1.61 14.25
C VAL A 60 -20.95 1.06 15.45
N GLY A 61 -20.95 1.78 16.56
CA GLY A 61 -21.72 1.44 17.75
C GLY A 61 -21.35 0.05 18.29
N GLN A 62 -22.29 -0.89 18.31
CA GLN A 62 -22.07 -2.26 18.78
C GLN A 62 -21.16 -3.09 17.85
N LEU A 63 -20.93 -2.65 16.61
CA LEU A 63 -20.00 -3.29 15.68
C LEU A 63 -18.57 -2.72 15.78
N ARG A 64 -18.36 -1.64 16.55
CA ARG A 64 -17.01 -1.16 16.87
C ARG A 64 -16.25 -2.28 17.59
N TRP A 65 -15.02 -2.56 17.12
CA TRP A 65 -14.17 -3.66 17.61
C TRP A 65 -14.83 -5.04 17.48
N ARG A 66 -15.51 -5.27 16.36
CA ARG A 66 -15.90 -6.60 15.90
C ARG A 66 -15.28 -6.90 14.55
N PRO A 67 -15.05 -8.17 14.20
CA PRO A 67 -14.71 -8.55 12.84
C PRO A 67 -15.70 -7.94 11.85
N PRO A 68 -15.26 -7.63 10.61
CA PRO A 68 -16.15 -7.09 9.58
C PRO A 68 -17.33 -8.05 9.36
N GLN A 69 -18.55 -7.50 9.38
CA GLN A 69 -19.78 -8.25 9.19
C GLN A 69 -20.21 -8.21 7.72
N PRO A 70 -20.83 -9.25 7.17
CA PRO A 70 -21.33 -9.25 5.81
C PRO A 70 -22.21 -8.03 5.52
N VAL A 71 -22.10 -7.49 4.32
CA VAL A 71 -22.88 -6.35 3.87
C VAL A 71 -24.39 -6.69 3.93
N ARG A 72 -25.22 -5.71 4.30
CA ARG A 72 -26.69 -5.86 4.18
C ARG A 72 -27.08 -5.67 2.73
N THR A 73 -27.90 -6.55 2.22
CA THR A 73 -28.46 -6.43 0.88
C THR A 73 -29.36 -5.19 0.77
N TRP A 74 -29.37 -4.58 -0.40
CA TRP A 74 -30.24 -3.45 -0.72
C TRP A 74 -31.08 -3.73 -1.96
N THR A 75 -32.24 -3.08 -2.04
CA THR A 75 -33.09 -3.07 -3.21
C THR A 75 -32.78 -1.88 -4.12
N GLY A 76 -33.07 -2.01 -5.41
CA GLY A 76 -32.81 -0.94 -6.38
C GLY A 76 -31.33 -0.81 -6.75
N VAL A 77 -30.96 0.34 -7.31
CA VAL A 77 -29.63 0.64 -7.81
C VAL A 77 -28.94 1.66 -6.90
N ARG A 78 -27.84 1.26 -6.28
CA ARG A 78 -26.98 2.16 -5.47
C ARG A 78 -25.97 2.86 -6.38
N SER A 79 -25.75 4.17 -6.17
CA SER A 79 -24.69 4.91 -6.85
C SER A 79 -23.32 4.48 -6.35
N ALA A 80 -22.40 4.22 -7.29
CA ALA A 80 -20.98 3.95 -7.07
C ALA A 80 -20.13 4.96 -7.86
N ALA A 81 -20.56 6.22 -7.94
CA ALA A 81 -19.87 7.28 -8.67
C ALA A 81 -18.83 8.05 -7.84
N ALA A 82 -18.91 7.98 -6.52
CA ALA A 82 -18.06 8.73 -5.59
C ALA A 82 -17.44 7.79 -4.54
N PHE A 83 -16.28 8.16 -4.00
CA PHE A 83 -15.67 7.44 -2.88
C PHE A 83 -16.62 7.46 -1.66
N GLY A 84 -16.62 6.36 -0.90
CA GLY A 84 -17.08 6.37 0.48
C GLY A 84 -16.11 7.13 1.37
N HIS A 85 -16.47 7.30 2.64
CA HIS A 85 -15.59 7.95 3.62
C HIS A 85 -14.29 7.16 3.81
N ASP A 86 -13.16 7.87 3.93
CA ASP A 86 -11.94 7.29 4.48
C ASP A 86 -12.12 6.98 5.96
N CYS A 87 -11.34 6.04 6.50
CA CYS A 87 -11.53 5.58 7.86
C CYS A 87 -11.18 6.65 8.89
N MET A 88 -11.84 6.57 10.06
CA MET A 88 -11.69 7.54 11.13
C MET A 88 -10.25 7.67 11.59
N GLN A 89 -9.73 8.88 11.55
CA GLN A 89 -8.34 9.25 11.79
C GLN A 89 -8.22 10.74 12.08
N LEU A 90 -7.06 11.17 12.57
CA LEU A 90 -6.66 12.57 12.61
C LEU A 90 -5.71 12.82 11.43
N PRO A 91 -6.14 13.50 10.35
CA PRO A 91 -5.30 13.71 9.18
C PRO A 91 -4.00 14.45 9.52
N THR A 92 -2.89 14.01 8.92
CA THR A 92 -1.57 14.62 9.10
C THR A 92 -1.43 15.83 8.18
N PRO A 93 -1.15 17.04 8.71
CA PRO A 93 -0.87 18.19 7.87
C PRO A 93 0.35 17.95 6.97
N GLY A 94 0.21 18.25 5.68
CA GLY A 94 1.31 18.08 4.72
C GLY A 94 1.50 16.63 4.25
N ASP A 95 0.52 15.76 4.44
CA ASP A 95 0.53 14.39 3.91
C ASP A 95 0.74 14.37 2.39
N ALA A 96 1.57 13.44 1.91
CA ALA A 96 1.87 13.23 0.50
C ALA A 96 0.67 12.73 -0.32
N ALA A 97 -0.29 12.11 0.34
CA ALA A 97 -1.49 11.54 -0.25
C ALA A 97 -2.76 12.06 0.46
N PRO A 98 -3.10 13.36 0.33
CA PRO A 98 -4.18 13.98 1.10
C PRO A 98 -5.53 13.33 0.78
N LEU A 99 -6.31 13.05 1.84
CA LEU A 99 -7.64 12.48 1.75
C LEU A 99 -8.58 13.39 0.93
N ARG A 100 -9.49 12.77 0.19
CA ARG A 100 -10.51 13.45 -0.61
C ARG A 100 -11.92 13.32 -0.02
N THR A 101 -12.05 12.64 1.11
CA THR A 101 -13.29 12.49 1.85
C THR A 101 -13.07 12.80 3.32
N LEU A 102 -14.14 13.12 4.03
CA LEU A 102 -14.08 13.31 5.48
C LEU A 102 -13.96 11.94 6.17
N PRO A 103 -13.08 11.79 7.17
CA PRO A 103 -12.94 10.55 7.91
C PRO A 103 -14.23 10.18 8.68
N SER A 104 -14.56 8.88 8.67
CA SER A 104 -15.72 8.33 9.37
C SER A 104 -15.44 6.92 9.86
N GLU A 105 -16.16 6.43 10.88
CA GLU A 105 -16.17 5.02 11.22
C GLU A 105 -16.90 4.17 10.17
N ASP A 106 -17.91 4.73 9.48
CA ASP A 106 -18.53 4.11 8.29
C ASP A 106 -17.60 4.27 7.09
N CYS A 107 -16.65 3.35 6.92
CA CYS A 107 -15.55 3.51 5.97
C CYS A 107 -15.19 2.23 5.18
N LEU A 108 -15.84 1.09 5.42
CA LEU A 108 -15.45 -0.18 4.80
C LEU A 108 -15.95 -0.28 3.35
N TYR A 109 -15.29 0.46 2.47
CA TYR A 109 -15.62 0.59 1.06
C TYR A 109 -14.47 0.15 0.16
N VAL A 110 -14.82 -0.45 -0.99
CA VAL A 110 -13.90 -0.79 -2.08
C VAL A 110 -14.21 0.05 -3.31
N ASN A 111 -13.19 0.28 -4.14
CA ASN A 111 -13.29 0.99 -5.40
C ASN A 111 -12.66 0.15 -6.50
N VAL A 112 -13.23 0.17 -7.72
CA VAL A 112 -12.79 -0.64 -8.86
C VAL A 112 -12.63 0.23 -10.09
N TRP A 113 -11.51 0.06 -10.80
CA TRP A 113 -11.28 0.57 -12.16
C TRP A 113 -11.08 -0.60 -13.09
N ALA A 114 -11.85 -0.67 -14.15
CA ALA A 114 -11.74 -1.71 -15.17
C ALA A 114 -11.74 -1.09 -16.56
N PRO A 115 -11.09 -1.69 -17.57
CA PRO A 115 -11.26 -1.27 -18.95
C PRO A 115 -12.70 -1.52 -19.40
N GLN A 116 -13.25 -0.65 -20.24
CA GLN A 116 -14.59 -0.82 -20.80
C GLN A 116 -14.68 -2.07 -21.68
N GLU A 117 -13.59 -2.40 -22.35
CA GLU A 117 -13.50 -3.56 -23.25
C GLU A 117 -12.37 -4.49 -22.79
N SER A 118 -12.72 -5.71 -22.45
CA SER A 118 -11.76 -6.77 -22.06
C SER A 118 -11.40 -7.70 -23.22
N GLY A 119 -12.02 -7.52 -24.38
CA GLY A 119 -11.89 -8.46 -25.50
C GLY A 119 -12.40 -9.86 -25.19
N GLY A 120 -13.36 -9.99 -24.26
CA GLY A 120 -13.92 -11.28 -23.81
C GLY A 120 -13.00 -12.09 -22.89
N LYS A 121 -11.88 -11.51 -22.42
CA LYS A 121 -10.92 -12.16 -21.50
C LYS A 121 -11.17 -11.73 -20.06
N SER A 122 -11.00 -12.65 -19.12
CA SER A 122 -10.86 -12.31 -17.70
C SER A 122 -9.48 -11.70 -17.47
N LEU A 123 -9.43 -10.53 -16.82
CA LEU A 123 -8.23 -9.72 -16.67
C LEU A 123 -7.55 -9.96 -15.30
N PRO A 124 -6.22 -9.86 -15.20
CA PRO A 124 -5.54 -9.88 -13.92
C PRO A 124 -6.02 -8.72 -13.04
N VAL A 125 -6.00 -8.96 -11.73
CA VAL A 125 -6.48 -8.02 -10.71
C VAL A 125 -5.32 -7.53 -9.87
N MET A 126 -5.28 -6.23 -9.59
CA MET A 126 -4.34 -5.62 -8.67
C MET A 126 -5.11 -4.98 -7.52
N VAL A 127 -4.74 -5.31 -6.28
CA VAL A 127 -5.38 -4.79 -5.07
C VAL A 127 -4.37 -3.95 -4.30
N TRP A 128 -4.67 -2.67 -4.14
CA TRP A 128 -3.85 -1.69 -3.43
C TRP A 128 -4.20 -1.60 -1.96
N ILE A 129 -3.18 -1.66 -1.09
CA ILE A 129 -3.25 -1.47 0.35
C ILE A 129 -2.39 -0.26 0.71
N TYR A 130 -3.02 0.85 1.10
CA TYR A 130 -2.31 2.09 1.41
C TYR A 130 -1.52 2.04 2.72
N GLY A 131 -0.52 2.91 2.84
CA GLY A 131 0.32 3.08 4.02
C GLY A 131 -0.26 4.04 5.07
N GLY A 132 0.63 4.76 5.78
CA GLY A 132 0.24 5.73 6.81
C GLY A 132 0.34 5.18 8.24
N GLY A 133 1.32 4.30 8.53
CA GLY A 133 1.63 3.83 9.88
C GLY A 133 0.49 3.12 10.61
N PHE A 134 -0.52 2.64 9.89
CA PHE A 134 -1.76 2.08 10.44
C PHE A 134 -2.63 3.10 11.21
N VAL A 135 -2.30 4.37 11.21
CA VAL A 135 -3.02 5.44 11.94
C VAL A 135 -3.58 6.51 11.01
N ASP A 136 -3.11 6.56 9.78
CA ASP A 136 -3.43 7.55 8.75
C ASP A 136 -3.63 6.87 7.40
N GLY A 137 -4.16 7.59 6.40
CA GLY A 137 -4.31 7.14 5.03
C GLY A 137 -5.74 6.79 4.61
N GLY A 138 -5.89 6.42 3.34
CA GLY A 138 -7.18 6.09 2.76
C GLY A 138 -7.07 5.72 1.28
N SER A 139 -8.17 5.27 0.69
CA SER A 139 -8.23 4.91 -0.73
C SER A 139 -8.65 6.05 -1.65
N SER A 140 -9.02 7.21 -1.07
CA SER A 140 -9.52 8.37 -1.83
C SER A 140 -8.46 9.27 -2.46
N PRO A 141 -7.18 9.34 -2.03
CA PRO A 141 -6.17 10.21 -2.62
C PRO A 141 -6.05 10.06 -4.14
N ALA A 142 -5.84 11.20 -4.83
CA ALA A 142 -5.77 11.23 -6.29
C ALA A 142 -4.59 10.42 -6.84
N VAL A 143 -3.48 10.40 -6.10
CA VAL A 143 -2.27 9.67 -6.47
C VAL A 143 -2.48 8.16 -6.60
N TYR A 144 -3.48 7.59 -5.92
CA TYR A 144 -3.82 6.16 -5.98
C TYR A 144 -4.84 5.81 -7.08
N SER A 145 -4.97 6.64 -8.11
CA SER A 145 -5.88 6.35 -9.23
C SER A 145 -5.47 5.10 -10.00
N GLY A 146 -6.35 4.11 -10.07
CA GLY A 146 -6.14 2.88 -10.85
C GLY A 146 -6.24 3.03 -12.37
N ALA A 147 -6.43 4.25 -12.87
CA ALA A 147 -6.71 4.48 -14.29
C ALA A 147 -5.59 4.03 -15.24
N ALA A 148 -4.32 4.18 -14.85
CA ALA A 148 -3.19 3.72 -15.68
C ALA A 148 -3.19 2.20 -15.80
N PHE A 149 -3.36 1.47 -14.70
CA PHE A 149 -3.45 0.00 -14.70
C PHE A 149 -4.62 -0.48 -15.54
N ALA A 150 -5.80 0.13 -15.41
CA ALA A 150 -6.98 -0.24 -16.17
C ALA A 150 -6.80 -0.02 -17.67
N ARG A 151 -6.19 1.08 -18.11
CA ARG A 151 -5.85 1.31 -19.53
C ARG A 151 -4.93 0.23 -20.12
N HIS A 152 -4.15 -0.43 -19.28
CA HIS A 152 -3.24 -1.51 -19.68
C HIS A 152 -3.83 -2.90 -19.43
N GLY A 153 -5.15 -3.03 -19.25
CA GLY A 153 -5.83 -4.32 -19.14
C GLY A 153 -5.64 -5.03 -17.80
N VAL A 154 -5.57 -4.29 -16.71
CA VAL A 154 -5.57 -4.76 -15.32
C VAL A 154 -6.81 -4.22 -14.63
N VAL A 155 -7.59 -5.05 -13.96
CA VAL A 155 -8.64 -4.57 -13.06
C VAL A 155 -7.97 -4.11 -11.76
N PHE A 156 -8.07 -2.82 -11.47
CA PHE A 156 -7.48 -2.24 -10.26
C PHE A 156 -8.54 -2.09 -9.18
N VAL A 157 -8.16 -2.44 -7.95
CA VAL A 157 -9.00 -2.34 -6.75
C VAL A 157 -8.25 -1.60 -5.66
N SER A 158 -8.89 -0.65 -5.01
CA SER A 158 -8.45 -0.07 -3.75
C SER A 158 -9.57 -0.17 -2.71
N PHE A 159 -9.25 -0.17 -1.44
CA PHE A 159 -10.24 -0.28 -0.37
C PHE A 159 -9.74 0.42 0.89
N ASN A 160 -10.66 0.77 1.79
CA ASN A 160 -10.34 1.25 3.12
C ASN A 160 -10.33 0.10 4.14
N TYR A 161 -9.50 0.24 5.17
CA TYR A 161 -9.46 -0.62 6.35
C TYR A 161 -9.37 0.24 7.61
N ARG A 162 -9.88 -0.24 8.73
CA ARG A 162 -9.88 0.52 9.99
C ARG A 162 -8.48 0.85 10.46
N LEU A 163 -8.31 2.04 11.03
CA LEU A 163 -7.03 2.62 11.42
C LEU A 163 -6.97 2.87 12.93
N GLY A 164 -5.76 3.04 13.45
CA GLY A 164 -5.50 3.39 14.83
C GLY A 164 -6.21 2.45 15.80
N ARG A 165 -6.78 2.99 16.86
CA ARG A 165 -7.54 2.22 17.86
C ARG A 165 -8.85 1.62 17.34
N PHE A 166 -9.35 2.01 16.18
CA PHE A 166 -10.48 1.33 15.54
C PHE A 166 -10.04 0.03 14.84
N GLY A 167 -8.82 0.02 14.31
CA GLY A 167 -8.23 -1.12 13.60
C GLY A 167 -7.44 -2.07 14.49
N PHE A 168 -6.86 -1.56 15.58
CA PHE A 168 -6.00 -2.32 16.50
C PHE A 168 -6.34 -1.95 17.93
N PHE A 169 -7.05 -2.85 18.60
CA PHE A 169 -7.47 -2.65 19.98
C PHE A 169 -7.80 -3.99 20.65
N ALA A 170 -7.15 -4.28 21.76
CA ALA A 170 -7.41 -5.44 22.59
C ALA A 170 -7.97 -5.02 23.96
N PHE A 171 -8.89 -5.80 24.49
CA PHE A 171 -9.49 -5.54 25.79
C PHE A 171 -10.12 -6.81 26.34
N PRO A 172 -9.99 -7.18 27.62
CA PRO A 172 -10.40 -8.49 28.13
C PRO A 172 -11.86 -8.88 27.92
N ALA A 173 -12.77 -7.90 27.78
CA ALA A 173 -14.16 -8.18 27.45
C ALA A 173 -14.37 -8.54 25.97
N LEU A 174 -13.47 -8.10 25.07
CA LEU A 174 -13.53 -8.42 23.64
C LEU A 174 -13.17 -9.89 23.39
N ASP A 175 -12.15 -10.43 24.09
CA ASP A 175 -11.78 -11.85 23.99
C ASP A 175 -12.96 -12.76 24.35
N ARG A 176 -13.74 -12.39 25.36
CA ARG A 176 -14.97 -13.13 25.75
C ARG A 176 -16.10 -13.03 24.72
N GLU A 177 -16.18 -11.90 23.98
CA GLU A 177 -17.19 -11.74 22.92
C GLU A 177 -16.81 -12.47 21.64
N ASN A 178 -15.53 -12.48 21.31
CA ASN A 178 -15.03 -13.02 20.06
C ASN A 178 -13.56 -13.44 20.19
N PRO A 179 -13.27 -14.72 19.98
CA PRO A 179 -11.90 -15.21 20.05
C PRO A 179 -10.97 -14.64 18.97
N MET A 180 -11.49 -13.89 17.98
CA MET A 180 -10.74 -13.13 16.97
C MET A 180 -10.80 -11.67 17.33
N GLU A 181 -9.92 -11.20 18.23
CA GLU A 181 -9.84 -9.79 18.60
C GLU A 181 -8.51 -9.15 18.19
N GLY A 182 -8.43 -7.84 18.32
CA GLY A 182 -7.22 -7.05 18.26
C GLY A 182 -6.87 -6.53 16.88
N ASN A 183 -6.76 -7.39 15.88
CA ASN A 183 -6.28 -7.05 14.53
C ASN A 183 -7.42 -6.79 13.52
N TYR A 184 -8.36 -5.91 13.86
CA TYR A 184 -9.55 -5.65 13.01
C TYR A 184 -9.18 -5.08 11.65
N ALA A 185 -8.12 -4.27 11.56
CA ALA A 185 -7.61 -3.74 10.28
C ALA A 185 -7.22 -4.86 9.30
N PHE A 186 -6.50 -5.88 9.78
CA PHE A 186 -6.14 -7.02 8.93
C PHE A 186 -7.35 -7.92 8.63
N MET A 187 -8.32 -8.00 9.54
CA MET A 187 -9.60 -8.69 9.24
C MET A 187 -10.36 -7.97 8.13
N ASP A 188 -10.35 -6.62 8.11
CA ASP A 188 -10.96 -5.81 7.06
C ASP A 188 -10.26 -6.06 5.71
N GLN A 189 -8.91 -6.11 5.69
CA GLN A 189 -8.14 -6.41 4.49
C GLN A 189 -8.47 -7.82 3.95
N ILE A 190 -8.56 -8.83 4.82
CA ILE A 190 -8.96 -10.18 4.44
C ILE A 190 -10.41 -10.20 3.91
N ALA A 191 -11.31 -9.43 4.51
CA ALA A 191 -12.70 -9.32 4.05
C ALA A 191 -12.77 -8.65 2.66
N ALA A 192 -11.98 -7.59 2.42
CA ALA A 192 -11.88 -6.97 1.10
C ALA A 192 -11.32 -7.94 0.05
N LEU A 193 -10.32 -8.74 0.37
CA LEU A 193 -9.80 -9.78 -0.54
C LEU A 193 -10.82 -10.90 -0.81
N ARG A 194 -11.64 -11.28 0.16
CA ARG A 194 -12.76 -12.21 -0.04
C ARG A 194 -13.81 -11.59 -0.96
N TRP A 195 -14.15 -10.32 -0.73
CA TRP A 195 -15.04 -9.58 -1.61
C TRP A 195 -14.51 -9.56 -3.06
N VAL A 196 -13.20 -9.33 -3.26
CA VAL A 196 -12.56 -9.41 -4.59
C VAL A 196 -12.76 -10.79 -5.19
N ARG A 197 -12.49 -11.87 -4.45
CA ARG A 197 -12.66 -13.25 -4.93
C ARG A 197 -14.11 -13.54 -5.36
N GLU A 198 -15.08 -13.00 -4.67
CA GLU A 198 -16.51 -13.27 -4.88
C GLU A 198 -17.12 -12.39 -5.98
N ASN A 199 -16.64 -11.13 -6.14
CA ASN A 199 -17.32 -10.15 -6.97
C ASN A 199 -16.53 -9.67 -8.19
N ILE A 200 -15.20 -9.83 -8.24
CA ILE A 200 -14.38 -9.14 -9.25
C ILE A 200 -14.63 -9.62 -10.67
N ALA A 201 -15.17 -10.83 -10.85
CA ALA A 201 -15.57 -11.36 -12.16
C ALA A 201 -16.65 -10.51 -12.82
N ALA A 202 -17.55 -9.90 -12.03
CA ALA A 202 -18.60 -8.99 -12.54
C ALA A 202 -18.01 -7.69 -13.14
N PHE A 203 -16.75 -7.36 -12.82
CA PHE A 203 -16.00 -6.24 -13.37
C PHE A 203 -14.99 -6.67 -14.45
N GLY A 204 -15.02 -7.93 -14.89
CA GLY A 204 -14.10 -8.49 -15.89
C GLY A 204 -12.76 -8.97 -15.34
N GLY A 205 -12.58 -9.01 -14.00
CA GLY A 205 -11.37 -9.53 -13.35
C GLY A 205 -11.39 -11.05 -13.17
N ASP A 206 -10.20 -11.68 -13.17
CA ASP A 206 -10.03 -13.09 -12.80
C ASP A 206 -9.68 -13.22 -11.32
N PRO A 207 -10.55 -13.78 -10.46
CA PRO A 207 -10.30 -13.96 -9.03
C PRO A 207 -9.13 -14.93 -8.73
N ARG A 208 -8.63 -15.66 -9.74
CA ARG A 208 -7.47 -16.56 -9.64
C ARG A 208 -6.16 -15.88 -10.07
N GLN A 209 -6.20 -14.60 -10.43
CA GLN A 209 -5.04 -13.81 -10.85
C GLN A 209 -4.97 -12.49 -10.07
N VAL A 210 -5.02 -12.58 -8.75
CA VAL A 210 -4.98 -11.44 -7.82
C VAL A 210 -3.55 -11.19 -7.38
N THR A 211 -3.08 -9.95 -7.55
CA THR A 211 -1.83 -9.44 -6.99
C THR A 211 -2.15 -8.42 -5.90
N ILE A 212 -1.65 -8.61 -4.69
CA ILE A 212 -1.72 -7.60 -3.63
C ILE A 212 -0.48 -6.71 -3.68
N LEU A 213 -0.68 -5.41 -3.49
CA LEU A 213 0.38 -4.39 -3.48
C LEU A 213 0.15 -3.46 -2.31
N GLY A 214 1.22 -3.11 -1.59
CA GLY A 214 1.16 -2.10 -0.54
C GLY A 214 2.48 -1.42 -0.31
N GLU A 215 2.41 -0.17 0.15
CA GLU A 215 3.56 0.64 0.53
C GLU A 215 3.52 0.97 2.01
N SER A 216 4.71 1.06 2.67
CA SER A 216 4.83 1.39 4.10
C SER A 216 4.01 0.43 4.97
N ALA A 217 3.10 0.93 5.81
CA ALA A 217 2.16 0.10 6.57
C ALA A 217 1.31 -0.82 5.67
N GLY A 218 1.02 -0.42 4.41
CA GLY A 218 0.41 -1.27 3.41
C GLY A 218 1.34 -2.40 2.96
N GLY A 219 2.63 -2.15 2.80
CA GLY A 219 3.65 -3.18 2.54
C GLY A 219 3.83 -4.13 3.74
N MET A 220 3.80 -3.60 4.97
CA MET A 220 3.75 -4.41 6.19
C MET A 220 2.49 -5.28 6.22
N SER A 221 1.35 -4.74 5.78
CA SER A 221 0.10 -5.51 5.63
C SER A 221 0.27 -6.66 4.65
N VAL A 222 0.93 -6.43 3.50
CA VAL A 222 1.25 -7.49 2.53
C VAL A 222 2.11 -8.58 3.19
N SER A 223 3.13 -8.22 3.99
CA SER A 223 3.94 -9.18 4.77
C SER A 223 3.09 -9.98 5.76
N VAL A 224 2.17 -9.34 6.47
CA VAL A 224 1.23 -10.05 7.37
C VAL A 224 0.32 -11.00 6.60
N LEU A 225 -0.24 -10.57 5.47
CA LEU A 225 -1.11 -11.42 4.63
C LEU A 225 -0.33 -12.60 4.02
N LEU A 226 0.94 -12.42 3.63
CA LEU A 226 1.80 -13.50 3.16
C LEU A 226 2.05 -14.56 4.25
N THR A 227 2.08 -14.14 5.51
CA THR A 227 2.39 -15.01 6.66
C THR A 227 1.16 -15.49 7.43
N SER A 228 -0.01 -14.90 7.17
CA SER A 228 -1.27 -15.27 7.83
C SER A 228 -1.90 -16.54 7.22
N PRO A 229 -2.28 -17.53 8.04
CA PRO A 229 -3.02 -18.69 7.56
C PRO A 229 -4.41 -18.33 7.02
N LEU A 230 -5.01 -17.22 7.49
CA LEU A 230 -6.37 -16.79 7.12
C LEU A 230 -6.44 -16.10 5.74
N ALA A 231 -5.29 -15.67 5.19
CA ALA A 231 -5.20 -15.05 3.87
C ALA A 231 -4.76 -16.02 2.76
N ARG A 232 -4.49 -17.29 3.09
CA ARG A 232 -4.06 -18.30 2.13
C ARG A 232 -5.04 -18.46 0.98
N GLY A 233 -4.53 -18.41 -0.26
CA GLY A 233 -5.31 -18.61 -1.49
C GLY A 233 -6.17 -17.40 -1.90
N LEU A 234 -6.10 -16.26 -1.19
CA LEU A 234 -6.80 -15.04 -1.58
C LEU A 234 -6.06 -14.22 -2.64
N PHE A 235 -4.77 -14.49 -2.85
CA PHE A 235 -3.94 -13.84 -3.86
C PHE A 235 -2.88 -14.81 -4.42
N GLN A 236 -2.36 -14.51 -5.60
CA GLN A 236 -1.41 -15.34 -6.34
C GLN A 236 -0.07 -14.66 -6.58
N ARG A 237 0.05 -13.37 -6.27
CA ARG A 237 1.28 -12.57 -6.36
C ARG A 237 1.28 -11.49 -5.30
N ALA A 238 2.46 -11.00 -4.93
CA ALA A 238 2.58 -9.93 -3.94
C ALA A 238 3.64 -8.90 -4.35
N ILE A 239 3.42 -7.64 -3.97
CA ILE A 239 4.38 -6.55 -4.11
C ILE A 239 4.47 -5.83 -2.78
N ILE A 240 5.69 -5.65 -2.25
CA ILE A 240 5.97 -4.94 -1.01
C ILE A 240 6.85 -3.74 -1.33
N GLU A 241 6.34 -2.55 -1.11
CA GLU A 241 7.06 -1.29 -1.29
C GLU A 241 7.37 -0.70 0.09
N SER A 242 8.65 -0.57 0.44
CA SER A 242 9.11 0.00 1.73
C SER A 242 8.31 -0.52 2.94
N GLY A 243 8.03 -1.83 2.97
CA GLY A 243 7.12 -2.47 3.95
C GLY A 243 7.80 -3.48 4.87
N GLY A 244 9.11 -3.55 4.85
CA GLY A 244 9.87 -4.39 5.77
C GLY A 244 9.67 -5.89 5.57
N GLY A 245 9.51 -6.61 6.65
CA GLY A 245 9.43 -8.08 6.74
C GLY A 245 10.16 -8.62 7.97
N ARG A 246 10.99 -7.77 8.59
CA ARG A 246 11.49 -7.93 9.96
C ARG A 246 10.68 -7.09 10.94
N ASN A 247 10.89 -7.28 12.22
CA ASN A 247 10.13 -6.63 13.30
C ASN A 247 10.81 -5.37 13.84
N ASN A 248 11.63 -4.69 13.04
CA ASN A 248 12.45 -3.57 13.52
C ASN A 248 11.62 -2.32 13.73
N LEU A 249 10.82 -1.94 12.75
CA LEU A 249 10.06 -0.69 12.76
C LEU A 249 8.81 -0.75 13.64
N LEU A 250 8.01 -1.78 13.47
CA LEU A 250 6.80 -2.00 14.29
C LEU A 250 6.86 -3.40 14.89
N ARG A 251 7.34 -3.49 16.14
CA ARG A 251 7.34 -4.75 16.88
C ARG A 251 5.93 -5.05 17.34
N PRO A 252 5.30 -6.13 16.85
CA PRO A 252 3.93 -6.43 17.25
C PRO A 252 3.90 -6.80 18.73
N ALA A 253 3.03 -6.15 19.50
CA ALA A 253 2.76 -6.52 20.88
C ALA A 253 2.19 -7.95 20.94
N LEU A 254 2.38 -8.65 22.07
CA LEU A 254 1.61 -9.86 22.34
C LEU A 254 0.21 -9.47 22.82
N LEU A 255 -0.80 -10.22 22.44
CA LEU A 255 -2.20 -9.89 22.72
C LEU A 255 -2.46 -9.76 24.23
N ASP A 256 -2.20 -10.82 24.99
CA ASP A 256 -2.69 -11.05 26.36
C ASP A 256 -1.59 -11.06 27.43
N ARG A 257 -0.31 -11.07 27.05
CA ARG A 257 0.82 -11.17 27.97
C ARG A 257 1.94 -10.21 27.62
N PRO A 258 2.76 -9.80 28.61
CA PRO A 258 3.94 -8.96 28.38
C PRO A 258 4.93 -9.60 27.40
N GLY A 259 5.62 -8.76 26.64
CA GLY A 259 6.72 -9.15 25.78
C GLY A 259 7.94 -9.63 26.58
N PRO A 260 8.92 -10.28 25.91
CA PRO A 260 10.08 -10.91 26.56
C PRO A 260 11.02 -9.92 27.26
N ARG A 261 10.95 -8.63 26.94
CA ARG A 261 11.73 -7.56 27.59
C ARG A 261 10.90 -6.70 28.53
N GLY A 262 9.69 -7.14 28.89
CA GLY A 262 8.77 -6.42 29.76
C GLY A 262 7.88 -5.41 29.03
N GLU A 263 7.82 -5.47 27.70
CA GLU A 263 6.87 -4.67 26.91
C GLU A 263 5.42 -5.02 27.33
N ARG A 264 4.56 -4.01 27.40
CA ARG A 264 3.15 -4.23 27.73
C ARG A 264 2.45 -5.06 26.67
N SER A 265 1.47 -5.87 27.09
CA SER A 265 0.56 -6.55 26.17
C SER A 265 -0.42 -5.55 25.53
N ALA A 266 -1.00 -5.94 24.40
CA ALA A 266 -2.03 -5.12 23.74
C ALA A 266 -3.26 -4.92 24.64
N GLU A 267 -3.66 -5.91 25.43
CA GLU A 267 -4.73 -5.76 26.43
C GLU A 267 -4.37 -4.77 27.55
N GLN A 268 -3.10 -4.78 28.02
CA GLN A 268 -2.64 -3.80 29.02
C GLN A 268 -2.71 -2.38 28.47
N ASP A 269 -2.39 -2.17 27.18
CA ASP A 269 -2.56 -0.89 26.51
C ASP A 269 -4.02 -0.49 26.38
N GLY A 270 -4.90 -1.43 26.03
CA GLY A 270 -6.33 -1.19 25.97
C GLY A 270 -6.96 -0.85 27.33
N ILE A 271 -6.52 -1.50 28.41
CA ILE A 271 -6.93 -1.16 29.79
C ILE A 271 -6.43 0.23 30.17
N ALA A 272 -5.18 0.56 29.85
CA ALA A 272 -4.62 1.88 30.15
C ALA A 272 -5.36 2.98 29.36
N PHE A 273 -5.68 2.74 28.07
CA PHE A 273 -6.53 3.62 27.29
C PHE A 273 -7.93 3.78 27.92
N ALA A 274 -8.59 2.69 28.31
CA ALA A 274 -9.91 2.74 28.96
C ALA A 274 -9.87 3.65 30.21
N ARG A 275 -8.87 3.48 31.06
CA ARG A 275 -8.66 4.32 32.26
C ARG A 275 -8.45 5.79 31.92
N SER A 276 -7.67 6.10 30.89
CA SER A 276 -7.48 7.48 30.42
C SER A 276 -8.77 8.13 29.92
N MET A 277 -9.72 7.33 29.46
CA MET A 277 -11.06 7.77 29.07
C MET A 277 -12.05 7.85 30.23
N GLY A 278 -11.64 7.54 31.46
CA GLY A 278 -12.49 7.50 32.66
C GLY A 278 -13.30 6.21 32.79
N VAL A 279 -13.02 5.18 31.99
CA VAL A 279 -13.71 3.88 32.06
C VAL A 279 -12.93 2.96 33.00
N GLN A 280 -13.62 2.46 34.04
CA GLN A 280 -13.07 1.52 35.01
C GLN A 280 -13.56 0.08 34.74
N GLY A 281 -12.77 -0.90 35.20
CA GLY A 281 -13.10 -2.31 34.99
C GLY A 281 -12.62 -2.83 33.63
N THR A 282 -12.87 -4.12 33.37
CA THR A 282 -12.46 -4.87 32.17
C THR A 282 -13.55 -5.80 31.67
N ASP A 283 -14.78 -5.61 32.15
CA ASP A 283 -15.94 -6.41 31.86
C ASP A 283 -16.77 -5.88 30.68
N ALA A 284 -17.90 -6.52 30.40
CA ALA A 284 -18.82 -6.13 29.36
C ALA A 284 -19.41 -4.72 29.57
N ALA A 285 -19.56 -4.25 30.81
CA ALA A 285 -20.07 -2.92 31.11
C ALA A 285 -19.01 -1.84 30.72
N ALA A 286 -17.75 -2.10 31.04
CA ALA A 286 -16.63 -1.26 30.64
C ALA A 286 -16.50 -1.19 29.11
N LEU A 287 -16.59 -2.33 28.41
CA LEU A 287 -16.59 -2.37 26.94
C LEU A 287 -17.76 -1.59 26.34
N ALA A 288 -18.97 -1.74 26.91
CA ALA A 288 -20.14 -0.98 26.46
C ALA A 288 -19.95 0.54 26.68
N ALA A 289 -19.27 0.95 27.75
CA ALA A 289 -18.93 2.35 27.99
C ALA A 289 -17.93 2.86 26.94
N LEU A 290 -16.88 2.10 26.60
CA LEU A 290 -15.91 2.42 25.55
C LEU A 290 -16.60 2.54 24.17
N ARG A 291 -17.53 1.63 23.83
CA ARG A 291 -18.30 1.68 22.58
C ARG A 291 -19.20 2.91 22.45
N ARG A 292 -19.61 3.52 23.55
CA ARG A 292 -20.39 4.77 23.56
C ARG A 292 -19.56 6.04 23.40
N LEU A 293 -18.23 5.95 23.52
CA LEU A 293 -17.38 7.13 23.35
C LEU A 293 -17.48 7.69 21.91
N PRO A 294 -17.54 9.01 21.75
CA PRO A 294 -17.41 9.63 20.44
C PRO A 294 -16.12 9.22 19.74
N ALA A 295 -16.14 9.12 18.41
CA ALA A 295 -14.99 8.69 17.61
C ALA A 295 -13.72 9.52 17.88
N ALA A 296 -13.85 10.85 18.04
CA ALA A 296 -12.73 11.73 18.38
C ALA A 296 -12.03 11.35 19.71
N ARG A 297 -12.80 10.82 20.70
CA ARG A 297 -12.22 10.32 21.95
C ARG A 297 -11.45 9.01 21.76
N ILE A 298 -11.86 8.17 20.80
CA ILE A 298 -11.12 6.94 20.45
C ILE A 298 -9.83 7.28 19.71
N VAL A 299 -9.86 8.23 18.77
CA VAL A 299 -8.64 8.73 18.10
C VAL A 299 -7.65 9.27 19.13
N HIS A 300 -8.10 10.09 20.07
CA HIS A 300 -7.31 10.61 21.21
C HIS A 300 -5.93 11.14 20.80
N GLY A 301 -5.88 11.99 19.78
CA GLY A 301 -4.65 12.61 19.29
C GLY A 301 -3.70 11.70 18.52
N LEU A 302 -4.04 10.43 18.33
CA LEU A 302 -3.20 9.47 17.60
C LEU A 302 -3.09 9.87 16.13
N ASN A 303 -1.87 10.08 15.66
CA ASN A 303 -1.50 10.38 14.27
C ASN A 303 -0.06 9.92 13.99
N MET A 304 0.45 10.17 12.79
CA MET A 304 1.81 9.77 12.37
C MET A 304 2.94 10.32 13.26
N HIS A 305 2.77 11.46 13.92
CA HIS A 305 3.77 12.02 14.82
C HIS A 305 3.68 11.41 16.22
N SER A 306 2.45 11.27 16.75
CA SER A 306 2.25 10.81 18.13
C SER A 306 2.45 9.31 18.30
N MET A 307 2.30 8.49 17.24
CA MET A 307 2.42 7.04 17.33
C MET A 307 3.80 6.54 17.79
N PHE A 308 4.84 7.37 17.65
CA PHE A 308 6.20 7.08 18.11
C PHE A 308 6.52 7.69 19.48
N GLN A 309 5.56 8.40 20.11
CA GLN A 309 5.78 9.01 21.42
C GLN A 309 5.47 8.00 22.52
N GLN A 310 6.32 7.97 23.57
CA GLN A 310 6.18 7.01 24.69
C GLN A 310 4.88 7.14 25.49
N HIS A 311 4.11 8.21 25.28
CA HIS A 311 2.85 8.47 26.00
C HIS A 311 1.61 7.97 25.28
N ASP A 312 1.74 7.48 24.05
CA ASP A 312 0.60 7.00 23.31
C ASP A 312 0.28 5.55 23.69
N ILE A 313 -0.88 5.38 24.29
CA ILE A 313 -1.40 4.07 24.71
C ILE A 313 -2.03 3.43 23.47
N TYR A 314 -1.17 2.93 22.60
CA TYR A 314 -1.54 2.32 21.31
C TYR A 314 -0.62 1.14 21.00
N SER A 315 -1.18 -0.05 20.92
CA SER A 315 -0.42 -1.28 20.67
C SER A 315 -0.06 -1.51 19.20
N GLY A 316 -0.80 -0.90 18.27
CA GLY A 316 -0.67 -1.23 16.84
C GLY A 316 -1.01 -2.70 16.52
N PRO A 317 -0.45 -3.24 15.43
CA PRO A 317 -0.53 -4.67 15.11
C PRO A 317 -0.06 -5.55 16.26
N MET A 318 -0.71 -6.71 16.47
CA MET A 318 -0.39 -7.59 17.59
C MET A 318 -0.37 -9.06 17.19
N VAL A 319 0.46 -9.85 17.88
CA VAL A 319 0.47 -11.31 17.75
C VAL A 319 -0.72 -11.86 18.54
N ASP A 320 -1.75 -12.31 17.82
CA ASP A 320 -3.02 -12.83 18.37
C ASP A 320 -3.10 -14.38 18.36
N GLY A 321 -2.05 -15.03 17.84
CA GLY A 321 -1.98 -16.49 17.74
C GLY A 321 -2.84 -17.10 16.64
N LYS A 322 -3.57 -16.31 15.83
CA LYS A 322 -4.52 -16.77 14.82
C LYS A 322 -4.31 -16.11 13.47
N LEU A 323 -4.63 -14.81 13.32
CA LEU A 323 -4.40 -14.04 12.14
C LEU A 323 -2.91 -13.73 12.00
N MET A 324 -2.31 -13.17 13.02
CA MET A 324 -0.88 -13.04 13.21
C MET A 324 -0.42 -14.08 14.23
N ALA A 325 -0.25 -15.33 13.77
CA ALA A 325 0.09 -16.45 14.65
C ALA A 325 1.46 -16.27 15.32
N ARG A 326 2.38 -15.61 14.63
CA ARG A 326 3.73 -15.23 15.07
C ARG A 326 4.14 -13.95 14.33
N PRO A 327 5.21 -13.26 14.78
CA PRO A 327 5.84 -12.23 13.98
C PRO A 327 6.17 -12.73 12.56
N ALA A 328 5.98 -11.89 11.55
CA ALA A 328 6.17 -12.25 10.14
C ALA A 328 7.59 -12.81 9.88
N GLU A 329 8.60 -12.21 10.49
CA GLU A 329 10.00 -12.63 10.39
C GLU A 329 10.21 -14.10 10.77
N GLU A 330 9.58 -14.58 11.86
CA GLU A 330 9.67 -15.99 12.27
C GLU A 330 9.06 -16.93 11.23
N ILE A 331 7.96 -16.53 10.61
CA ILE A 331 7.28 -17.32 9.56
C ILE A 331 8.15 -17.38 8.30
N TYR A 332 8.77 -16.25 7.90
CA TYR A 332 9.71 -16.21 6.78
C TYR A 332 10.95 -17.08 7.03
N ARG A 333 11.53 -17.07 8.25
CA ARG A 333 12.64 -17.94 8.64
C ARG A 333 12.31 -19.41 8.55
N GLN A 334 11.06 -19.77 8.87
CA GLN A 334 10.56 -21.16 8.78
C GLN A 334 10.15 -21.57 7.37
N GLY A 335 10.19 -20.68 6.38
CA GLY A 335 9.73 -20.95 5.01
C GLY A 335 8.23 -21.25 4.92
N LYS A 336 7.41 -20.73 5.86
CA LYS A 336 5.97 -21.00 5.95
C LYS A 336 5.08 -19.90 5.38
N GLN A 337 5.64 -18.88 4.77
CA GLN A 337 4.90 -17.83 4.05
C GLN A 337 4.17 -18.38 2.82
N ALA A 338 3.24 -17.61 2.26
CA ALA A 338 2.53 -17.99 1.04
C ALA A 338 3.52 -18.16 -0.13
N PRO A 339 3.51 -19.30 -0.84
CA PRO A 339 4.43 -19.56 -1.95
C PRO A 339 3.93 -18.89 -3.24
N VAL A 340 4.16 -17.60 -3.36
CA VAL A 340 3.75 -16.78 -4.52
C VAL A 340 4.91 -15.94 -5.04
N PRO A 341 4.97 -15.60 -6.34
CA PRO A 341 5.93 -14.63 -6.85
C PRO A 341 5.87 -13.30 -6.11
N LEU A 342 7.06 -12.67 -5.90
CA LEU A 342 7.19 -11.46 -5.12
C LEU A 342 8.04 -10.40 -5.84
N VAL A 343 7.59 -9.13 -5.82
CA VAL A 343 8.43 -7.95 -5.95
C VAL A 343 8.56 -7.30 -4.57
N VAL A 344 9.77 -6.92 -4.17
CA VAL A 344 10.00 -6.23 -2.89
C VAL A 344 11.16 -5.25 -3.01
N GLY A 345 11.06 -4.10 -2.39
CA GLY A 345 12.13 -3.11 -2.39
C GLY A 345 11.86 -1.92 -1.48
N ALA A 346 12.75 -0.94 -1.57
CA ALA A 346 12.69 0.27 -0.77
C ALA A 346 13.38 1.43 -1.51
N ASN A 347 13.18 2.65 -1.00
CA ASN A 347 13.74 3.86 -1.57
C ASN A 347 15.18 4.11 -1.10
N SER A 348 15.96 4.89 -1.86
CA SER A 348 17.39 5.11 -1.58
C SER A 348 17.66 6.09 -0.43
N ALA A 349 16.66 6.85 0.00
CA ALA A 349 16.68 7.69 1.20
C ALA A 349 15.37 7.45 1.98
N ASP A 350 15.12 6.18 2.31
CA ASP A 350 13.92 5.73 2.99
C ASP A 350 13.89 6.17 4.45
N ILE A 351 12.77 5.96 5.14
CA ILE A 351 12.70 6.23 6.58
C ILE A 351 13.54 5.22 7.36
N GLY A 352 14.01 5.67 8.51
CA GLY A 352 14.68 4.87 9.52
C GLY A 352 14.66 5.60 10.85
N PHE A 353 14.50 4.87 11.92
CA PHE A 353 14.37 5.41 13.27
C PHE A 353 15.44 4.83 14.18
N THR A 354 15.91 5.66 15.10
CA THR A 354 16.83 5.22 16.16
C THR A 354 16.54 5.97 17.45
N SER A 355 16.71 5.31 18.57
CA SER A 355 16.71 5.93 19.90
C SER A 355 18.10 6.37 20.35
N ALA A 356 19.12 6.17 19.52
CA ALA A 356 20.49 6.59 19.84
C ALA A 356 20.63 8.13 19.78
N HIS A 357 21.44 8.67 20.66
CA HIS A 357 21.77 10.10 20.75
C HIS A 357 23.25 10.39 20.51
N SER A 358 24.02 9.35 20.16
CA SER A 358 25.44 9.46 19.82
C SER A 358 25.86 8.32 18.89
N LEU A 359 27.00 8.51 18.19
CA LEU A 359 27.57 7.45 17.35
C LEU A 359 27.91 6.18 18.17
N ASP A 360 28.34 6.33 19.43
CA ASP A 360 28.63 5.19 20.29
C ASP A 360 27.36 4.38 20.60
N GLN A 361 26.28 5.04 20.94
CA GLN A 361 24.97 4.38 21.13
C GLN A 361 24.43 3.78 19.85
N LEU A 362 24.59 4.46 18.71
CA LEU A 362 24.11 4.01 17.41
C LEU A 362 24.78 2.70 16.97
N PHE A 363 26.08 2.56 17.21
CA PHE A 363 26.85 1.39 16.80
C PHE A 363 27.01 0.32 17.90
N ALA A 364 26.57 0.58 19.14
CA ALA A 364 26.60 -0.40 20.22
C ALA A 364 25.88 -1.73 19.89
N PRO A 365 24.72 -1.74 19.21
CA PRO A 365 24.05 -3.00 18.81
C PRO A 365 24.87 -3.89 17.88
N PHE A 366 25.85 -3.35 17.17
CA PHE A 366 26.73 -4.12 16.29
C PHE A 366 27.78 -4.95 17.03
N GLY A 367 27.95 -4.77 18.36
CA GLY A 367 28.85 -5.57 19.18
C GLY A 367 30.28 -5.58 18.64
N GLU A 368 30.83 -6.78 18.38
CA GLU A 368 32.17 -6.95 17.80
C GLU A 368 32.32 -6.34 16.40
N GLN A 369 31.21 -6.19 15.65
CA GLN A 369 31.19 -5.57 14.33
C GLN A 369 31.12 -4.02 14.39
N ALA A 370 31.05 -3.39 15.56
CA ALA A 370 30.85 -1.94 15.69
C ALA A 370 31.88 -1.09 14.92
N ASN A 371 33.15 -1.48 14.94
CA ASN A 371 34.21 -0.77 14.20
C ASN A 371 34.04 -0.95 12.67
N ALA A 372 33.70 -2.16 12.21
CA ALA A 372 33.42 -2.42 10.81
C ALA A 372 32.18 -1.65 10.34
N ALA A 373 31.13 -1.62 11.17
CA ALA A 373 29.92 -0.85 10.90
C ALA A 373 30.21 0.67 10.82
N ARG A 374 30.99 1.22 11.74
CA ARG A 374 31.43 2.64 11.66
C ARG A 374 32.16 2.95 10.35
N ALA A 375 33.04 2.05 9.90
CA ALA A 375 33.78 2.22 8.65
C ALA A 375 32.81 2.13 7.45
N GLY A 376 31.96 1.11 7.39
CA GLY A 376 31.00 0.88 6.31
C GLY A 376 29.96 2.01 6.17
N PHE A 377 29.53 2.62 7.26
CA PHE A 377 28.66 3.81 7.25
C PHE A 377 29.42 5.14 7.21
N HIS A 378 30.74 5.12 7.02
CA HIS A 378 31.60 6.32 6.97
C HIS A 378 31.48 7.24 8.20
N ALA A 379 31.20 6.64 9.37
CA ALA A 379 31.00 7.34 10.66
C ALA A 379 32.31 7.71 11.34
N GLY A 380 33.16 8.51 10.65
CA GLY A 380 34.40 9.03 11.21
C GLY A 380 34.19 10.12 12.29
N PRO A 381 35.27 10.61 12.92
CA PRO A 381 35.19 11.57 14.06
C PRO A 381 34.46 12.89 13.73
N LYS A 382 34.36 13.26 12.48
CA LYS A 382 33.68 14.49 11.99
C LYS A 382 32.34 14.22 11.34
N ALA A 383 31.83 12.96 11.37
CA ALA A 383 30.57 12.60 10.75
C ALA A 383 29.40 13.31 11.45
N ASN A 384 28.43 13.76 10.66
CA ASN A 384 27.20 14.30 11.20
C ASN A 384 26.33 13.16 11.74
N PHE A 385 26.00 13.22 13.03
CA PHE A 385 25.24 12.18 13.71
C PHE A 385 23.89 11.93 13.04
N ASP A 386 23.10 12.97 12.76
CA ASP A 386 21.75 12.81 12.20
C ASP A 386 21.78 12.13 10.84
N GLN A 387 22.77 12.47 10.00
CA GLN A 387 22.95 11.85 8.69
C GLN A 387 23.30 10.35 8.82
N ILE A 388 24.23 10.00 9.73
CA ILE A 388 24.62 8.60 9.94
C ILE A 388 23.46 7.82 10.59
N ALA A 389 22.80 8.40 11.58
CA ALA A 389 21.63 7.80 12.23
C ALA A 389 20.52 7.48 11.24
N GLN A 390 20.23 8.41 10.32
CA GLN A 390 19.28 8.16 9.24
C GLN A 390 19.75 7.04 8.31
N GLN A 391 21.01 6.98 7.93
CA GLN A 391 21.55 5.92 7.06
C GLN A 391 21.50 4.54 7.73
N VAL A 392 21.88 4.44 9.00
CA VAL A 392 21.78 3.19 9.75
C VAL A 392 20.32 2.77 9.90
N GLY A 393 19.45 3.69 10.34
CA GLY A 393 18.03 3.40 10.54
C GLY A 393 17.35 2.93 9.26
N GLN A 394 17.56 3.60 8.11
CA GLN A 394 16.93 3.15 6.86
C GLN A 394 17.40 1.76 6.41
N VAL A 395 18.69 1.42 6.67
CA VAL A 395 19.20 0.08 6.36
C VAL A 395 18.53 -0.96 7.26
N GLU A 396 18.44 -0.68 8.57
CA GLU A 396 17.83 -1.60 9.54
C GLU A 396 16.33 -1.78 9.33
N ASP A 397 15.60 -0.70 9.00
CA ASP A 397 14.15 -0.69 9.00
C ASP A 397 13.54 -1.05 7.63
N MET A 398 14.21 -0.72 6.51
CA MET A 398 13.64 -0.84 5.17
C MET A 398 14.50 -1.65 4.19
N LEU A 399 15.81 -1.34 4.08
CA LEU A 399 16.63 -1.87 3.00
C LEU A 399 17.00 -3.34 3.23
N GLU A 400 17.49 -3.67 4.42
CA GLU A 400 17.84 -5.04 4.79
C GLU A 400 16.60 -5.94 4.92
N PRO A 401 15.50 -5.49 5.56
CA PRO A 401 14.26 -6.26 5.55
C PRO A 401 13.72 -6.61 4.16
N ALA A 402 13.83 -5.72 3.18
CA ALA A 402 13.44 -6.00 1.80
C ALA A 402 14.30 -7.13 1.19
N ARG A 403 15.64 -7.08 1.38
CA ARG A 403 16.57 -8.13 0.96
C ARG A 403 16.26 -9.46 1.67
N PHE A 404 16.04 -9.42 2.98
CA PHE A 404 15.67 -10.59 3.77
C PHE A 404 14.44 -11.28 3.18
N VAL A 405 13.35 -10.57 2.98
CA VAL A 405 12.11 -11.15 2.43
C VAL A 405 12.33 -11.71 1.03
N ALA A 406 13.03 -10.97 0.14
CA ALA A 406 13.35 -11.43 -1.22
C ALA A 406 14.10 -12.77 -1.20
N ARG A 407 15.16 -12.87 -0.37
CA ARG A 407 15.96 -14.10 -0.20
C ARG A 407 15.12 -15.24 0.40
N ARG A 408 14.23 -14.97 1.38
CA ARG A 408 13.34 -16.00 1.96
C ARG A 408 12.31 -16.53 0.97
N MET A 409 11.82 -15.70 0.05
CA MET A 409 10.96 -16.17 -1.04
C MET A 409 11.74 -17.00 -2.05
N ALA A 410 12.93 -16.58 -2.45
CA ALA A 410 13.80 -17.35 -3.32
C ALA A 410 14.19 -18.72 -2.70
N ALA A 411 14.45 -18.76 -1.39
CA ALA A 411 14.81 -19.98 -0.66
C ALA A 411 13.70 -21.05 -0.67
N ILE A 412 12.43 -20.66 -0.80
CA ILE A 412 11.30 -21.61 -0.97
C ILE A 412 10.95 -21.84 -2.45
N GLY A 413 11.85 -21.46 -3.37
CA GLY A 413 11.70 -21.70 -4.81
C GLY A 413 10.73 -20.75 -5.53
N GLN A 414 10.34 -19.64 -4.91
CA GLN A 414 9.44 -18.68 -5.56
C GLN A 414 10.25 -17.61 -6.32
N PRO A 415 9.78 -17.18 -7.52
CA PRO A 415 10.35 -16.02 -8.19
C PRO A 415 10.28 -14.80 -7.28
N ALA A 416 11.44 -14.20 -6.98
CA ALA A 416 11.53 -12.98 -6.20
C ALA A 416 12.38 -11.95 -6.95
N TYR A 417 11.94 -10.71 -6.93
CA TYR A 417 12.56 -9.59 -7.62
C TYR A 417 12.74 -8.46 -6.60
N GLN A 418 13.99 -8.03 -6.42
CA GLN A 418 14.31 -6.92 -5.52
C GLN A 418 14.50 -5.64 -6.30
N TYR A 419 14.05 -4.49 -5.76
CA TYR A 419 14.32 -3.18 -6.34
C TYR A 419 14.91 -2.19 -5.34
N ARG A 420 15.54 -1.13 -5.90
CA ARG A 420 15.88 0.13 -5.23
C ARG A 420 15.30 1.27 -6.05
N PHE A 421 14.51 2.14 -5.42
CA PHE A 421 14.05 3.35 -6.09
C PHE A 421 14.95 4.51 -5.72
N SER A 422 15.79 4.95 -6.67
CA SER A 422 16.79 6.01 -6.49
C SER A 422 16.51 7.23 -7.34
N TYR A 423 15.44 7.21 -8.14
CA TYR A 423 15.09 8.32 -9.01
C TYR A 423 14.55 9.49 -8.21
N ILE A 424 15.08 10.67 -8.48
CA ILE A 424 14.63 11.94 -7.92
C ILE A 424 14.09 12.80 -9.06
N ALA A 425 12.84 13.28 -8.92
CA ALA A 425 12.24 14.20 -9.88
C ALA A 425 13.14 15.40 -10.14
N ALA A 426 13.22 15.86 -11.40
CA ALA A 426 14.16 16.89 -11.82
C ALA A 426 14.11 18.16 -10.95
N ALA A 427 12.90 18.59 -10.56
CA ALA A 427 12.69 19.75 -9.69
C ALA A 427 13.25 19.58 -8.26
N MET A 428 13.50 18.33 -7.82
CA MET A 428 13.92 18.02 -6.44
C MET A 428 15.40 17.72 -6.28
N ARG A 429 16.15 17.49 -7.35
CA ARG A 429 17.56 17.07 -7.33
C ARG A 429 18.50 18.02 -6.57
N LYS A 430 18.14 19.31 -6.47
CA LYS A 430 18.90 20.29 -5.66
C LYS A 430 18.63 20.20 -4.17
N LYS A 431 17.48 19.62 -3.77
CA LYS A 431 17.02 19.55 -2.39
C LYS A 431 17.25 18.18 -1.75
N LEU A 432 17.12 17.11 -2.55
CA LEU A 432 17.18 15.73 -2.09
C LEU A 432 18.46 15.04 -2.52
N LYS A 433 19.00 14.19 -1.65
CA LYS A 433 20.20 13.36 -1.91
C LYS A 433 19.86 11.94 -2.35
N GLY A 434 18.62 11.51 -2.17
CA GLY A 434 18.06 10.22 -2.54
C GLY A 434 16.55 10.31 -2.63
N ALA A 435 15.91 9.25 -3.09
CA ALA A 435 14.46 9.15 -3.18
C ALA A 435 13.88 8.91 -1.77
N PRO A 436 13.08 9.84 -1.23
CA PRO A 436 12.51 9.68 0.11
C PRO A 436 11.39 8.62 0.12
N HIS A 437 10.98 8.21 1.31
CA HIS A 437 9.86 7.29 1.54
C HIS A 437 8.62 7.71 0.75
N SER A 438 7.89 6.75 0.17
CA SER A 438 6.66 6.92 -0.62
C SER A 438 6.84 7.69 -1.95
N SER A 439 8.07 8.12 -2.31
CA SER A 439 8.27 8.90 -3.53
C SER A 439 8.16 8.10 -4.82
N GLU A 440 8.20 6.77 -4.76
CA GLU A 440 7.99 5.86 -5.90
C GLU A 440 6.52 5.74 -6.30
N ILE A 441 5.58 5.92 -5.37
CA ILE A 441 4.14 5.71 -5.59
C ILE A 441 3.62 6.44 -6.84
N PRO A 442 3.88 7.73 -7.05
CA PRO A 442 3.41 8.43 -8.25
C PRO A 442 3.96 7.84 -9.56
N TYR A 443 5.11 7.17 -9.51
CA TYR A 443 5.73 6.49 -10.66
C TYR A 443 5.10 5.12 -10.88
N VAL A 444 4.85 4.37 -9.82
CA VAL A 444 4.12 3.09 -9.86
C VAL A 444 2.73 3.27 -10.45
N PHE A 445 2.01 4.31 -10.04
CA PHE A 445 0.65 4.62 -10.50
C PHE A 445 0.57 5.42 -11.80
N ASP A 446 1.70 5.90 -12.35
CA ASP A 446 1.76 6.87 -13.46
C ASP A 446 0.86 8.11 -13.19
N THR A 447 0.92 8.59 -11.95
CA THR A 447 0.11 9.71 -11.44
C THR A 447 0.98 10.86 -10.92
N ILE A 448 2.18 11.02 -11.43
CA ILE A 448 3.14 12.03 -10.95
C ILE A 448 2.58 13.46 -10.96
N ARG A 449 1.60 13.75 -11.84
CA ARG A 449 0.91 15.03 -11.91
C ARG A 449 -0.10 15.25 -10.77
N GLU A 450 -0.53 14.19 -10.13
CA GLU A 450 -1.50 14.18 -9.02
C GLU A 450 -0.81 14.08 -7.65
N SER A 451 0.51 13.94 -7.64
CA SER A 451 1.25 13.82 -6.39
C SER A 451 1.33 15.17 -5.69
N MET A 452 1.47 15.16 -4.37
CA MET A 452 1.79 16.33 -3.54
C MET A 452 3.13 16.98 -3.96
N TRP A 453 4.03 16.18 -4.50
CA TRP A 453 5.21 16.64 -5.19
C TRP A 453 4.85 17.49 -6.44
N SER A 454 3.57 17.75 -6.70
CA SER A 454 2.99 18.62 -7.76
C SER A 454 3.08 20.13 -7.46
N ASP A 455 3.41 20.57 -6.24
CA ASP A 455 4.08 21.87 -6.08
C ASP A 455 5.42 21.87 -6.84
N PHE A 456 5.93 20.69 -7.09
CA PHE A 456 6.91 20.34 -8.10
C PHE A 456 6.33 20.19 -9.52
N GLY A 457 5.01 20.17 -9.69
CA GLY A 457 4.30 20.04 -10.98
C GLY A 457 4.64 21.11 -11.99
N LYS A 458 5.11 22.27 -11.55
CA LYS A 458 5.73 23.29 -12.39
C LYS A 458 7.10 22.89 -12.96
N GLY A 459 7.67 21.75 -12.54
CA GLY A 459 8.98 21.25 -12.92
C GLY A 459 9.00 19.79 -13.40
N ILE A 460 7.84 19.14 -13.64
CA ILE A 460 7.80 17.79 -14.22
C ILE A 460 8.32 17.83 -15.65
N THR A 461 9.38 17.07 -15.90
CA THR A 461 10.04 16.98 -17.20
C THR A 461 9.54 15.79 -18.02
N ALA A 462 9.91 15.75 -19.31
CA ALA A 462 9.66 14.57 -20.15
C ALA A 462 10.35 13.31 -19.61
N GLN A 463 11.52 13.46 -18.96
CA GLN A 463 12.25 12.37 -18.31
C GLN A 463 11.44 11.81 -17.13
N ASP A 464 10.90 12.68 -16.25
CA ASP A 464 10.09 12.23 -15.11
C ASP A 464 8.88 11.40 -15.56
N LEU A 465 8.20 11.85 -16.64
CA LEU A 465 7.08 11.12 -17.24
C LEU A 465 7.50 9.80 -17.89
N GLN A 466 8.69 9.75 -18.49
CA GLN A 466 9.23 8.53 -19.08
C GLN A 466 9.52 7.49 -17.98
N VAL A 467 10.16 7.90 -16.90
CA VAL A 467 10.46 7.00 -15.77
C VAL A 467 9.17 6.50 -15.15
N ALA A 468 8.15 7.35 -14.96
CA ALA A 468 6.85 6.91 -14.46
C ALA A 468 6.25 5.80 -15.35
N ARG A 469 6.23 5.99 -16.67
CA ARG A 469 5.75 4.94 -17.59
C ARG A 469 6.57 3.65 -17.53
N GLN A 470 7.89 3.74 -17.36
CA GLN A 470 8.76 2.56 -17.27
C GLN A 470 8.51 1.79 -15.96
N VAL A 471 8.47 2.48 -14.83
CA VAL A 471 8.15 1.86 -13.53
C VAL A 471 6.77 1.21 -13.57
N ASN A 472 5.74 1.94 -13.99
CA ASN A 472 4.37 1.40 -14.13
C ASN A 472 4.34 0.16 -15.04
N ALA A 473 5.11 0.14 -16.15
CA ALA A 473 5.16 -1.01 -17.05
C ALA A 473 5.73 -2.28 -16.38
N TYR A 474 6.78 -2.17 -15.55
CA TYR A 474 7.29 -3.31 -14.77
C TYR A 474 6.23 -3.88 -13.83
N TRP A 475 5.51 -3.03 -13.09
CA TRP A 475 4.43 -3.44 -12.20
C TRP A 475 3.29 -4.11 -12.96
N ILE A 476 2.86 -3.53 -14.10
CA ILE A 476 1.83 -4.12 -14.97
C ILE A 476 2.26 -5.51 -15.47
N ASN A 477 3.50 -5.66 -15.94
CA ASN A 477 4.01 -6.96 -16.41
C ASN A 477 3.97 -7.99 -15.27
N PHE A 478 4.47 -7.63 -14.07
CA PHE A 478 4.44 -8.52 -12.92
C PHE A 478 3.01 -8.91 -12.52
N VAL A 479 2.08 -7.96 -12.47
CA VAL A 479 0.66 -8.24 -12.18
C VAL A 479 0.06 -9.22 -13.20
N LYS A 480 0.43 -9.10 -14.48
CA LYS A 480 -0.07 -9.96 -15.56
C LYS A 480 0.54 -11.37 -15.55
N THR A 481 1.81 -11.49 -15.26
CA THR A 481 2.58 -12.71 -15.55
C THR A 481 3.30 -13.31 -14.35
N GLY A 482 3.54 -12.53 -13.29
CA GLY A 482 4.46 -12.88 -12.18
C GLY A 482 5.93 -12.64 -12.53
N ASP A 483 6.21 -12.01 -13.67
CA ASP A 483 7.53 -11.58 -14.13
C ASP A 483 7.46 -10.11 -14.53
N PRO A 484 8.29 -9.21 -13.95
CA PRO A 484 8.27 -7.78 -14.29
C PRO A 484 8.85 -7.48 -15.67
N ASN A 485 9.56 -8.41 -16.29
CA ASN A 485 10.23 -8.23 -17.56
C ASN A 485 9.25 -8.09 -18.73
N GLY A 486 9.63 -7.28 -19.73
CA GLY A 486 8.83 -7.05 -20.92
C GLY A 486 9.60 -6.35 -22.02
N SER A 487 9.03 -6.33 -23.22
CA SER A 487 9.66 -5.71 -24.39
C SER A 487 9.98 -4.23 -24.15
N GLY A 488 11.19 -3.82 -24.52
CA GLY A 488 11.64 -2.42 -24.40
C GLY A 488 12.05 -1.99 -22.99
N LEU A 489 12.07 -2.90 -22.02
CA LEU A 489 12.54 -2.64 -20.67
C LEU A 489 13.89 -3.35 -20.43
N PRO A 490 14.84 -2.74 -19.69
CA PRO A 490 16.00 -3.44 -19.16
C PRO A 490 15.63 -4.68 -18.37
N HIS A 491 16.44 -5.75 -18.49
CA HIS A 491 16.14 -7.01 -17.82
C HIS A 491 16.31 -6.89 -16.30
N TRP A 492 15.25 -7.23 -15.55
CA TRP A 492 15.24 -7.29 -14.09
C TRP A 492 15.54 -8.74 -13.66
N PRO A 493 16.70 -9.03 -13.05
CA PRO A 493 17.06 -10.37 -12.65
C PRO A 493 16.24 -10.84 -11.44
N LYS A 494 15.95 -12.14 -11.38
CA LYS A 494 15.48 -12.79 -10.14
C LYS A 494 16.61 -12.80 -9.14
N ILE A 495 16.30 -12.54 -7.87
CA ILE A 495 17.27 -12.68 -6.78
C ILE A 495 17.42 -14.16 -6.42
N ALA A 496 18.65 -14.61 -6.17
CA ALA A 496 18.93 -15.91 -5.57
C ALA A 496 18.76 -15.87 -4.04
N ALA A 497 18.68 -17.04 -3.40
CA ALA A 497 18.50 -17.12 -1.94
C ALA A 497 19.64 -16.47 -1.12
N ASP A 498 20.81 -16.34 -1.72
CA ASP A 498 22.02 -15.68 -1.19
C ASP A 498 22.46 -14.48 -2.06
N GLY A 499 21.62 -14.08 -3.04
CA GLY A 499 21.94 -13.05 -4.03
C GLY A 499 21.78 -11.63 -3.51
N ASP A 500 22.40 -10.69 -4.26
CA ASP A 500 22.32 -9.24 -4.00
C ASP A 500 21.97 -8.46 -5.27
N GLN A 501 21.47 -9.13 -6.30
CA GLN A 501 21.07 -8.49 -7.55
C GLN A 501 19.69 -7.84 -7.40
N LEU A 502 19.59 -6.60 -7.87
CA LEU A 502 18.34 -5.85 -7.89
C LEU A 502 18.18 -5.01 -9.16
N MET A 503 16.99 -4.49 -9.37
CA MET A 503 16.72 -3.41 -10.31
C MET A 503 16.77 -2.07 -9.57
N ASN A 504 17.72 -1.21 -9.94
CA ASN A 504 17.78 0.16 -9.43
C ASN A 504 17.15 1.13 -10.45
N PHE A 505 16.13 1.86 -10.01
CA PHE A 505 15.52 2.93 -10.79
C PHE A 505 16.30 4.23 -10.58
N THR A 506 17.33 4.44 -11.38
CA THR A 506 18.30 5.53 -11.23
C THR A 506 17.92 6.79 -12.01
N LEU A 507 18.70 7.88 -11.86
CA LEU A 507 18.57 9.09 -12.67
C LEU A 507 18.82 8.86 -14.16
N HIS A 508 19.48 7.75 -14.51
CA HIS A 508 19.78 7.35 -15.89
C HIS A 508 18.81 6.30 -16.44
N GLY A 509 17.80 5.93 -15.67
CA GLY A 509 16.81 4.88 -15.96
C GLY A 509 17.02 3.62 -15.15
N PRO A 510 16.19 2.58 -15.39
CA PRO A 510 16.30 1.28 -14.71
C PRO A 510 17.62 0.58 -15.08
N ALA A 511 18.33 0.08 -14.07
CA ALA A 511 19.58 -0.66 -14.23
C ALA A 511 19.63 -1.85 -13.28
N ALA A 512 19.96 -3.04 -13.81
CA ALA A 512 20.22 -4.23 -12.98
C ALA A 512 21.66 -4.14 -12.46
N GLU A 513 21.82 -4.25 -11.15
CA GLU A 513 23.13 -4.17 -10.49
C GLU A 513 23.15 -4.95 -9.18
N THR A 514 24.34 -5.16 -8.62
CA THR A 514 24.49 -5.55 -7.22
C THR A 514 24.03 -4.42 -6.31
N ASP A 515 23.30 -4.72 -5.23
CA ASP A 515 22.80 -3.69 -4.33
C ASP A 515 23.92 -2.75 -3.89
N PRO A 516 23.84 -1.44 -4.15
CA PRO A 516 24.88 -0.47 -3.79
C PRO A 516 25.07 -0.35 -2.27
N TRP A 517 24.12 -0.85 -1.45
CA TRP A 517 24.20 -0.90 0.00
C TRP A 517 24.65 -2.27 0.55
N LYS A 518 25.16 -3.16 -0.32
CA LYS A 518 25.52 -4.54 0.07
C LYS A 518 26.36 -4.61 1.33
N GLU A 519 27.41 -3.79 1.45
CA GLU A 519 28.30 -3.79 2.62
C GLU A 519 27.54 -3.50 3.91
N GLN A 520 26.72 -2.44 3.92
CA GLN A 520 25.91 -2.04 5.06
C GLN A 520 24.83 -3.08 5.38
N LEU A 521 24.19 -3.65 4.36
CA LEU A 521 23.20 -4.72 4.51
C LEU A 521 23.82 -5.96 5.15
N ASP A 522 25.02 -6.36 4.74
CA ASP A 522 25.74 -7.52 5.29
C ASP A 522 26.12 -7.30 6.77
N LEU A 523 26.46 -6.06 7.15
CA LEU A 523 26.74 -5.70 8.53
C LEU A 523 25.50 -5.80 9.41
N VAL A 524 24.36 -5.29 8.94
CA VAL A 524 23.08 -5.37 9.66
C VAL A 524 22.60 -6.82 9.77
N GLU A 525 22.66 -7.61 8.68
CA GLU A 525 22.25 -9.02 8.70
C GLU A 525 23.03 -9.85 9.73
N LYS A 526 24.34 -9.57 9.93
CA LYS A 526 25.16 -10.29 10.92
C LYS A 526 24.72 -10.08 12.37
N VAL A 527 24.12 -8.93 12.68
CA VAL A 527 23.68 -8.60 14.05
C VAL A 527 22.17 -8.79 14.24
N GLN A 528 21.46 -9.08 13.18
CA GLN A 528 20.04 -9.45 13.17
C GLN A 528 19.88 -10.88 12.59
N PRO A 529 20.36 -11.91 13.29
CA PRO A 529 20.42 -13.28 12.77
C PRO A 529 19.06 -13.89 12.45
#